data_f53f7df7b47dbf9bac348a4fc97acc44
#
_entry.id   f53f7df7b47dbf9bac348a4fc97acc44
#
_cell.length_a   1.000
_cell.length_b   1.000
_cell.length_c   1.000
_cell.angle_alpha   90.00
_cell.angle_beta   90.00
_cell.angle_gamma   90.00
#
_symmetry.space_group_name_H-M   'P 1'
#
loop_
_entity.id
_entity.type
_entity.pdbx_description
1 polymer ?
#
loop_
_entity_poly.entity_id
_entity_poly.type
_entity_poly.pdbx_seq_one_letter_code
_entity_poly.pdbx_strand_id
1 'polypeptide(L)'
;HVVVCETRHQARLYERLQMRVRLWCVVLLLVFASQAMAESFRVSDVRVEGLQRITAGTVFNYLPIKPGDVVNFDRTGDIVRELYKTGFFKDIRLEKSGDVLVVVVTERPAISEINFSGNKSIDSDALKEGLKDIGLAEGRTFERSVLDRIEQELERQYYNQGKYAVELTSTVTPLERNRVSIDINVVEGETALIKKVNIVGNNAFDDDDLLDEFELSAGGWLSWFTKDNQYSRPKLAGDLETLRSYYLDRGYVNFKIESTQVTITPDK
;
A
#
# COMPACT_ATOMS: atom_id res chain seq x y z
N HIS A 1 28.83 16.32 79.74
CA HIS A 1 29.67 17.23 78.87
C HIS A 1 30.64 16.48 77.96
N VAL A 2 30.29 15.39 77.23
CA VAL A 2 31.25 14.76 76.32
C VAL A 2 30.52 14.20 75.05
N VAL A 3 29.36 14.67 74.64
CA VAL A 3 28.66 14.04 73.51
C VAL A 3 28.48 14.98 72.28
N VAL A 4 28.98 16.23 72.31
CA VAL A 4 28.73 17.20 71.19
C VAL A 4 29.90 17.35 70.20
N CYS A 5 31.07 16.74 70.43
CA CYS A 5 32.25 16.98 69.57
C CYS A 5 32.39 15.96 68.40
N GLU A 6 31.76 14.79 68.49
CA GLU A 6 31.96 13.71 67.51
C GLU A 6 31.05 13.82 66.28
N THR A 7 29.93 14.45 66.39
CA THR A 7 28.97 14.58 65.27
C THR A 7 29.39 15.61 64.20
N ARG A 8 30.15 16.64 64.55
CA ARG A 8 30.63 17.65 63.59
C ARG A 8 31.76 17.17 62.68
N HIS A 9 32.52 16.18 63.12
CA HIS A 9 33.63 15.67 62.31
C HIS A 9 33.12 14.67 61.26
N GLN A 10 32.16 13.83 61.61
CA GLN A 10 31.49 12.91 60.71
C GLN A 10 30.70 13.66 59.59
N ALA A 11 29.99 14.71 59.93
CA ALA A 11 29.24 15.51 58.93
C ALA A 11 30.16 16.14 57.86
N ARG A 12 31.31 16.67 58.26
CA ARG A 12 32.29 17.26 57.30
C ARG A 12 33.00 16.23 56.43
N LEU A 13 33.18 15.01 56.89
CA LEU A 13 33.69 13.89 56.08
C LEU A 13 32.65 13.46 55.02
N TYR A 14 31.39 13.41 55.44
CA TYR A 14 30.27 13.03 54.54
C TYR A 14 30.06 14.06 53.43
N GLU A 15 30.10 15.35 53.72
CA GLU A 15 30.02 16.43 52.72
C GLU A 15 31.19 16.43 51.72
N ARG A 16 32.42 16.17 52.22
CA ARG A 16 33.59 16.04 51.35
C ARG A 16 33.55 14.82 50.48
N LEU A 17 32.97 13.71 50.96
CA LEU A 17 32.78 12.50 50.17
C LEU A 17 31.71 12.70 49.10
N GLN A 18 30.60 13.31 49.44
CA GLN A 18 29.54 13.63 48.49
C GLN A 18 30.00 14.64 47.41
N MET A 19 30.79 15.63 47.76
CA MET A 19 31.34 16.61 46.81
C MET A 19 32.32 15.94 45.84
N ARG A 20 33.16 15.00 46.32
CA ARG A 20 34.05 14.19 45.48
C ARG A 20 33.28 13.26 44.53
N VAL A 21 32.26 12.56 45.00
CA VAL A 21 31.39 11.70 44.16
C VAL A 21 30.67 12.50 43.11
N ARG A 22 30.12 13.69 43.46
CA ARG A 22 29.49 14.60 42.49
C ARG A 22 30.47 15.09 41.46
N LEU A 23 31.70 15.45 41.86
CA LEU A 23 32.73 15.88 40.93
C LEU A 23 33.17 14.76 39.99
N TRP A 24 33.29 13.53 40.50
CA TRP A 24 33.58 12.34 39.68
C TRP A 24 32.46 12.00 38.72
N CYS A 25 31.18 12.11 39.12
CA CYS A 25 30.02 11.93 38.24
C CYS A 25 29.98 12.97 37.13
N VAL A 26 30.29 14.24 37.42
CA VAL A 26 30.34 15.32 36.40
C VAL A 26 31.51 15.09 35.44
N VAL A 27 32.69 14.69 35.93
CA VAL A 27 33.84 14.34 35.08
C VAL A 27 33.53 13.12 34.20
N LEU A 28 32.87 12.09 34.75
CA LEU A 28 32.44 10.90 33.99
C LEU A 28 31.41 11.28 32.91
N LEU A 29 30.44 12.15 33.22
CA LEU A 29 29.44 12.68 32.25
C LEU A 29 30.10 13.51 31.13
N LEU A 30 31.13 14.29 31.46
CA LEU A 30 31.87 15.09 30.46
C LEU A 30 32.73 14.19 29.54
N VAL A 31 33.28 13.08 30.06
CA VAL A 31 34.02 12.11 29.23
C VAL A 31 33.11 11.31 28.30
N PHE A 32 31.85 11.03 28.69
CA PHE A 32 30.87 10.38 27.82
C PHE A 32 30.26 11.33 26.76
N ALA A 33 30.24 12.64 27.01
CA ALA A 33 29.73 13.63 26.06
C ALA A 33 30.65 13.90 24.85
N SER A 34 31.90 13.43 24.89
CA SER A 34 32.89 13.72 23.84
C SER A 34 32.95 12.67 22.70
N GLN A 35 32.04 11.68 22.65
CA GLN A 35 32.07 10.60 21.65
C GLN A 35 31.08 10.76 20.48
N ALA A 36 30.32 11.84 20.40
CA ALA A 36 29.41 12.09 19.27
C ALA A 36 30.03 13.07 18.26
N MET A 37 31.26 12.84 17.83
CA MET A 37 31.78 13.50 16.62
C MET A 37 31.33 12.69 15.41
N ALA A 38 30.35 13.19 14.67
CA ALA A 38 29.99 12.68 13.36
C ALA A 38 31.24 12.63 12.47
N GLU A 39 31.72 11.43 12.18
CA GLU A 39 32.92 11.24 11.37
C GLU A 39 32.64 11.70 9.93
N SER A 40 33.23 12.82 9.53
CA SER A 40 33.20 13.29 8.14
C SER A 40 34.45 12.80 7.42
N PHE A 41 34.34 12.39 6.17
CA PHE A 41 35.47 12.02 5.34
C PHE A 41 35.34 12.61 3.94
N ARG A 42 36.46 12.83 3.30
CA ARG A 42 36.52 13.29 1.91
C ARG A 42 36.46 12.06 0.99
N VAL A 43 35.46 12.03 0.12
CA VAL A 43 35.26 10.94 -0.84
C VAL A 43 36.30 11.07 -1.95
N SER A 44 37.21 10.10 -2.05
CA SER A 44 38.18 10.02 -3.16
C SER A 44 37.56 9.40 -4.41
N ASP A 45 36.68 8.42 -4.23
CA ASP A 45 35.97 7.70 -5.29
C ASP A 45 34.62 7.18 -4.80
N VAL A 46 33.72 6.89 -5.74
CA VAL A 46 32.39 6.28 -5.46
C VAL A 46 32.28 4.98 -6.23
N ARG A 47 32.03 3.89 -5.51
CA ARG A 47 31.82 2.57 -6.08
C ARG A 47 30.37 2.12 -5.86
N VAL A 48 29.75 1.49 -6.87
CA VAL A 48 28.41 0.90 -6.77
C VAL A 48 28.53 -0.60 -6.90
N GLU A 49 27.96 -1.32 -5.93
CA GLU A 49 27.95 -2.79 -5.89
C GLU A 49 26.52 -3.33 -5.86
N GLY A 50 26.32 -4.55 -6.39
CA GLY A 50 25.01 -5.23 -6.41
C GLY A 50 24.15 -4.93 -7.64
N LEU A 51 24.69 -4.21 -8.64
CA LEU A 51 24.02 -3.95 -9.91
C LEU A 51 23.91 -5.22 -10.74
N GLN A 52 22.79 -5.43 -11.40
CA GLN A 52 22.53 -6.55 -12.29
C GLN A 52 22.08 -6.10 -13.68
N ARG A 53 21.13 -5.19 -13.76
CA ARG A 53 20.50 -4.68 -14.97
C ARG A 53 20.77 -3.20 -15.20
N ILE A 54 20.84 -2.44 -14.12
CA ILE A 54 21.07 -0.99 -14.14
C ILE A 54 22.57 -0.72 -14.25
N THR A 55 22.97 0.24 -15.08
CA THR A 55 24.38 0.62 -15.21
C THR A 55 24.83 1.52 -14.07
N ALA A 56 26.11 1.44 -13.68
CA ALA A 56 26.67 2.33 -12.66
C ALA A 56 26.51 3.81 -13.06
N GLY A 57 26.66 4.13 -14.36
CA GLY A 57 26.43 5.49 -14.87
C GLY A 57 25.02 6.02 -14.61
N THR A 58 24.00 5.15 -14.68
CA THR A 58 22.63 5.53 -14.32
C THR A 58 22.55 5.90 -12.84
N VAL A 59 23.18 5.10 -11.96
CA VAL A 59 23.18 5.38 -10.51
C VAL A 59 23.88 6.70 -10.21
N PHE A 60 25.03 6.95 -10.84
CA PHE A 60 25.80 8.18 -10.64
C PHE A 60 25.02 9.46 -11.02
N ASN A 61 24.10 9.39 -11.98
CA ASN A 61 23.25 10.52 -12.36
C ASN A 61 22.28 10.95 -11.24
N TYR A 62 21.93 10.01 -10.35
CA TYR A 62 21.02 10.26 -9.21
C TYR A 62 21.74 10.45 -7.88
N LEU A 63 23.08 10.24 -7.84
CA LEU A 63 23.87 10.45 -6.64
C LEU A 63 24.16 11.95 -6.45
N PRO A 64 23.74 12.53 -5.30
CA PRO A 64 24.03 13.94 -5.00
C PRO A 64 25.46 14.16 -4.48
N ILE A 65 26.38 13.21 -4.73
CA ILE A 65 27.77 13.24 -4.27
C ILE A 65 28.71 12.90 -5.42
N LYS A 66 29.85 13.61 -5.44
CA LYS A 66 30.92 13.41 -6.41
C LYS A 66 32.26 13.17 -5.69
N PRO A 67 33.23 12.52 -6.37
CA PRO A 67 34.59 12.48 -5.86
C PRO A 67 35.10 13.89 -5.53
N GLY A 68 35.71 14.06 -4.36
CA GLY A 68 36.16 15.35 -3.82
C GLY A 68 35.23 15.95 -2.73
N ASP A 69 33.96 15.54 -2.67
CA ASP A 69 32.99 16.01 -1.68
C ASP A 69 33.32 15.46 -0.28
N VAL A 70 32.89 16.21 0.74
CA VAL A 70 32.99 15.78 2.14
C VAL A 70 31.63 15.22 2.56
N VAL A 71 31.62 13.95 2.92
CA VAL A 71 30.44 13.24 3.42
C VAL A 71 30.48 13.17 4.94
N ASN A 72 29.42 13.64 5.56
CA ASN A 72 29.11 13.37 6.95
C ASN A 72 28.07 12.23 7.00
N PHE A 73 28.28 11.21 7.84
CA PHE A 73 27.34 10.10 7.99
C PHE A 73 25.93 10.53 8.39
N ASP A 74 25.76 11.68 9.04
CA ASP A 74 24.43 12.25 9.36
C ASP A 74 23.64 12.65 8.09
N ARG A 75 24.32 12.93 6.97
CA ARG A 75 23.72 13.32 5.67
C ARG A 75 23.55 12.13 4.71
N THR A 76 23.98 10.94 5.08
CA THR A 76 23.82 9.74 4.22
C THR A 76 22.37 9.40 3.95
N GLY A 77 21.45 9.78 4.86
CA GLY A 77 20.01 9.64 4.66
C GLY A 77 19.48 10.36 3.42
N ASP A 78 20.07 11.48 3.04
CA ASP A 78 19.66 12.23 1.84
C ASP A 78 20.06 11.48 0.57
N ILE A 79 21.26 10.90 0.55
CA ILE A 79 21.77 10.09 -0.57
C ILE A 79 20.86 8.88 -0.79
N VAL A 80 20.59 8.16 0.28
CA VAL A 80 19.73 6.98 0.25
C VAL A 80 18.33 7.34 -0.23
N ARG A 81 17.78 8.48 0.24
CA ARG A 81 16.45 8.94 -0.15
C ARG A 81 16.38 9.29 -1.64
N GLU A 82 17.38 9.97 -2.20
CA GLU A 82 17.40 10.30 -3.63
C GLU A 82 17.45 9.05 -4.50
N LEU A 83 18.25 8.06 -4.12
CA LEU A 83 18.29 6.78 -4.82
C LEU A 83 16.97 5.98 -4.70
N TYR A 84 16.30 5.99 -3.52
CA TYR A 84 15.00 5.33 -3.36
C TYR A 84 13.90 5.99 -4.21
N LYS A 85 13.95 7.31 -4.42
CA LYS A 85 12.98 8.01 -5.28
C LYS A 85 12.96 7.51 -6.72
N THR A 86 14.07 6.92 -7.19
CA THR A 86 14.15 6.33 -8.54
C THR A 86 13.25 5.11 -8.71
N GLY A 87 12.85 4.46 -7.61
CA GLY A 87 12.09 3.21 -7.63
C GLY A 87 12.87 1.98 -8.09
N PHE A 88 14.16 2.12 -8.40
CA PHE A 88 14.97 1.01 -8.95
C PHE A 88 15.41 0.00 -7.91
N PHE A 89 15.51 0.39 -6.65
CA PHE A 89 16.16 -0.39 -5.62
C PHE A 89 15.18 -0.83 -4.53
N LYS A 90 15.35 -2.08 -4.10
CA LYS A 90 14.68 -2.67 -2.95
C LYS A 90 15.40 -2.35 -1.65
N ASP A 91 16.73 -2.32 -1.70
CA ASP A 91 17.61 -2.01 -0.56
C ASP A 91 18.82 -1.19 -1.02
N ILE A 92 19.23 -0.25 -0.17
CA ILE A 92 20.37 0.63 -0.41
C ILE A 92 21.13 0.79 0.90
N ARG A 93 22.43 0.47 0.88
CA ARG A 93 23.34 0.66 2.00
C ARG A 93 24.55 1.45 1.56
N LEU A 94 25.03 2.31 2.42
CA LEU A 94 26.25 3.09 2.21
C LEU A 94 27.32 2.56 3.16
N GLU A 95 28.47 2.22 2.60
CA GLU A 95 29.61 1.71 3.32
C GLU A 95 30.84 2.59 3.03
N LYS A 96 31.73 2.72 4.01
CA LYS A 96 33.01 3.41 3.88
C LYS A 96 34.11 2.37 3.77
N SER A 97 34.88 2.43 2.70
CA SER A 97 36.08 1.59 2.50
C SER A 97 37.31 2.53 2.30
N GLY A 98 37.99 2.85 3.40
CA GLY A 98 39.01 3.92 3.37
C GLY A 98 38.38 5.28 3.03
N ASP A 99 38.81 5.90 1.95
CA ASP A 99 38.28 7.16 1.41
C ASP A 99 37.28 6.94 0.26
N VAL A 100 36.90 5.67 0.00
CA VAL A 100 35.92 5.34 -1.05
C VAL A 100 34.54 5.18 -0.40
N LEU A 101 33.53 5.83 -1.01
CA LEU A 101 32.12 5.61 -0.67
C LEU A 101 31.61 4.42 -1.50
N VAL A 102 31.22 3.35 -0.83
CA VAL A 102 30.62 2.16 -1.48
C VAL A 102 29.12 2.22 -1.32
N VAL A 103 28.40 2.28 -2.44
CA VAL A 103 26.93 2.24 -2.51
C VAL A 103 26.53 0.81 -2.85
N VAL A 104 26.08 0.06 -1.85
CA VAL A 104 25.62 -1.32 -2.02
C VAL A 104 24.12 -1.30 -2.27
N VAL A 105 23.69 -1.80 -3.42
CA VAL A 105 22.27 -1.78 -3.82
C VAL A 105 21.73 -3.19 -4.08
N THR A 106 20.44 -3.36 -3.83
CA THR A 106 19.68 -4.52 -4.32
C THR A 106 18.63 -4.01 -5.29
N GLU A 107 18.76 -4.36 -6.58
CA GLU A 107 17.81 -3.92 -7.59
C GLU A 107 16.45 -4.59 -7.41
N ARG A 108 15.36 -3.84 -7.66
CA ARG A 108 14.03 -4.43 -7.90
C ARG A 108 14.03 -5.15 -9.25
N PRO A 109 13.42 -6.32 -9.38
CA PRO A 109 13.31 -6.98 -10.67
C PRO A 109 12.42 -6.17 -11.62
N ALA A 110 12.63 -6.32 -12.92
CA ALA A 110 11.74 -5.76 -13.93
C ALA A 110 10.69 -6.79 -14.34
N ILE A 111 9.49 -6.32 -14.63
CA ILE A 111 8.41 -7.14 -15.17
C ILE A 111 8.75 -7.49 -16.62
N SER A 112 8.88 -8.78 -16.92
CA SER A 112 9.13 -9.28 -18.28
C SER A 112 7.83 -9.46 -19.05
N GLU A 113 6.82 -10.01 -18.37
CA GLU A 113 5.51 -10.30 -18.96
C GLU A 113 4.44 -10.36 -17.87
N ILE A 114 3.21 -10.10 -18.27
CA ILE A 114 2.02 -10.22 -17.44
C ILE A 114 1.01 -11.07 -18.21
N ASN A 115 0.63 -12.21 -17.65
CA ASN A 115 -0.30 -13.14 -18.25
C ASN A 115 -1.59 -13.23 -17.43
N PHE A 116 -2.72 -13.27 -18.14
CA PHE A 116 -4.02 -13.52 -17.55
C PHE A 116 -4.58 -14.85 -18.02
N SER A 117 -5.27 -15.56 -17.13
CA SER A 117 -5.99 -16.78 -17.46
C SER A 117 -7.31 -16.83 -16.72
N GLY A 118 -8.32 -17.45 -17.32
CA GLY A 118 -9.66 -17.62 -16.72
C GLY A 118 -10.57 -16.39 -16.75
N ASN A 119 -10.10 -15.24 -17.19
CA ASN A 119 -10.82 -13.97 -17.33
C ASN A 119 -11.74 -13.96 -18.55
N LYS A 120 -12.91 -14.60 -18.43
CA LYS A 120 -13.88 -14.72 -19.54
C LYS A 120 -14.73 -13.47 -19.75
N SER A 121 -15.02 -12.75 -18.67
CA SER A 121 -15.92 -11.58 -18.67
C SER A 121 -15.20 -10.28 -19.03
N ILE A 122 -13.88 -10.20 -18.83
CA ILE A 122 -13.06 -9.02 -19.14
C ILE A 122 -11.90 -9.46 -20.03
N ASP A 123 -11.74 -8.76 -21.14
CA ASP A 123 -10.67 -9.04 -22.10
C ASP A 123 -9.28 -8.80 -21.49
N SER A 124 -8.30 -9.68 -21.81
CA SER A 124 -6.93 -9.61 -21.27
C SER A 124 -6.21 -8.32 -21.64
N ASP A 125 -6.43 -7.80 -22.86
CA ASP A 125 -5.74 -6.58 -23.31
C ASP A 125 -6.33 -5.35 -22.59
N ALA A 126 -7.65 -5.34 -22.36
CA ALA A 126 -8.30 -4.32 -21.54
C ALA A 126 -7.79 -4.33 -20.09
N LEU A 127 -7.60 -5.52 -19.50
CA LEU A 127 -7.00 -5.67 -18.18
C LEU A 127 -5.57 -5.11 -18.17
N LYS A 128 -4.72 -5.51 -19.12
CA LYS A 128 -3.34 -5.04 -19.22
C LYS A 128 -3.23 -3.53 -19.38
N GLU A 129 -4.13 -2.93 -20.16
CA GLU A 129 -4.15 -1.47 -20.34
C GLU A 129 -4.50 -0.75 -19.03
N GLY A 130 -5.52 -1.22 -18.32
CA GLY A 130 -5.89 -0.67 -17.01
C GLY A 130 -4.75 -0.80 -15.97
N LEU A 131 -3.96 -1.87 -16.04
CA LEU A 131 -2.83 -2.07 -15.13
C LEU A 131 -1.67 -1.08 -15.36
N LYS A 132 -1.45 -0.62 -16.59
CA LYS A 132 -0.41 0.38 -16.90
C LYS A 132 -0.63 1.68 -16.14
N ASP A 133 -1.88 2.12 -16.01
CA ASP A 133 -2.24 3.36 -15.32
C ASP A 133 -1.95 3.28 -13.81
N ILE A 134 -2.02 2.07 -13.25
CA ILE A 134 -1.74 1.81 -11.83
C ILE A 134 -0.23 1.55 -11.59
N GLY A 135 0.56 1.42 -12.67
CA GLY A 135 2.02 1.25 -12.60
C GLY A 135 2.52 -0.18 -12.77
N LEU A 136 1.65 -1.15 -13.09
CA LEU A 136 2.06 -2.51 -13.44
C LEU A 136 2.06 -2.68 -14.97
N ALA A 137 3.25 -2.72 -15.55
CA ALA A 137 3.41 -2.93 -16.99
C ALA A 137 4.75 -3.61 -17.29
N GLU A 138 4.82 -4.28 -18.42
CA GLU A 138 6.08 -4.85 -18.92
C GLU A 138 7.18 -3.79 -19.04
N GLY A 139 8.39 -4.13 -18.62
CA GLY A 139 9.52 -3.22 -18.56
C GLY A 139 9.58 -2.33 -17.30
N ARG A 140 8.51 -2.22 -16.52
CA ARG A 140 8.50 -1.50 -15.25
C ARG A 140 9.15 -2.32 -14.14
N THR A 141 9.58 -1.65 -13.09
CA THR A 141 10.05 -2.30 -11.86
C THR A 141 8.89 -2.99 -11.14
N PHE A 142 9.11 -4.23 -10.71
CA PHE A 142 8.14 -4.97 -9.94
C PHE A 142 8.18 -4.55 -8.46
N GLU A 143 7.01 -4.25 -7.92
CA GLU A 143 6.79 -4.00 -6.52
C GLU A 143 5.58 -4.79 -6.01
N ARG A 144 5.77 -5.61 -4.98
CA ARG A 144 4.70 -6.51 -4.48
C ARG A 144 3.46 -5.74 -4.03
N SER A 145 3.65 -4.59 -3.36
CA SER A 145 2.55 -3.74 -2.90
C SER A 145 1.68 -3.17 -4.03
N VAL A 146 2.25 -3.01 -5.23
CA VAL A 146 1.49 -2.61 -6.43
C VAL A 146 0.63 -3.77 -6.90
N LEU A 147 1.17 -4.99 -6.93
CA LEU A 147 0.42 -6.19 -7.31
C LEU A 147 -0.76 -6.44 -6.35
N ASP A 148 -0.52 -6.35 -5.04
CA ASP A 148 -1.57 -6.55 -4.02
C ASP A 148 -2.74 -5.54 -4.17
N ARG A 149 -2.44 -4.28 -4.51
CA ARG A 149 -3.47 -3.27 -4.82
C ARG A 149 -4.23 -3.59 -6.09
N ILE A 150 -3.57 -4.14 -7.07
CA ILE A 150 -4.17 -4.53 -8.35
C ILE A 150 -5.12 -5.70 -8.16
N GLU A 151 -4.75 -6.70 -7.37
CA GLU A 151 -5.64 -7.82 -7.03
C GLU A 151 -6.96 -7.28 -6.43
N GLN A 152 -6.89 -6.34 -5.49
CA GLN A 152 -8.06 -5.71 -4.90
C GLN A 152 -8.89 -4.89 -5.90
N GLU A 153 -8.24 -4.20 -6.84
CA GLU A 153 -8.93 -3.45 -7.89
C GLU A 153 -9.63 -4.38 -8.88
N LEU A 154 -8.97 -5.46 -9.28
CA LEU A 154 -9.55 -6.48 -10.14
C LEU A 154 -10.76 -7.15 -9.48
N GLU A 155 -10.67 -7.56 -8.21
CA GLU A 155 -11.81 -8.08 -7.46
C GLU A 155 -12.99 -7.11 -7.50
N ARG A 156 -12.73 -5.82 -7.27
CA ARG A 156 -13.76 -4.78 -7.31
C ARG A 156 -14.40 -4.64 -8.69
N GLN A 157 -13.62 -4.76 -9.77
CA GLN A 157 -14.13 -4.74 -11.14
C GLN A 157 -15.05 -5.94 -11.40
N TYR A 158 -14.68 -7.13 -10.94
CA TYR A 158 -15.53 -8.32 -11.05
C TYR A 158 -16.80 -8.21 -10.19
N TYR A 159 -16.70 -7.66 -8.98
CA TYR A 159 -17.87 -7.40 -8.12
C TYR A 159 -18.85 -6.42 -8.78
N ASN A 160 -18.37 -5.40 -9.47
CA ASN A 160 -19.21 -4.48 -10.22
C ASN A 160 -19.98 -5.16 -11.37
N GLN A 161 -19.45 -6.29 -11.86
CA GLN A 161 -20.10 -7.13 -12.86
C GLN A 161 -20.96 -8.27 -12.25
N GLY A 162 -21.16 -8.24 -10.94
CA GLY A 162 -21.95 -9.25 -10.24
C GLY A 162 -21.22 -10.57 -9.96
N LYS A 163 -19.91 -10.63 -10.17
CA LYS A 163 -19.08 -11.82 -9.94
C LYS A 163 -18.53 -11.82 -8.50
N TYR A 164 -19.40 -12.04 -7.51
CA TYR A 164 -19.02 -11.95 -6.09
C TYR A 164 -18.25 -13.17 -5.56
N ALA A 165 -18.21 -14.25 -6.33
CA ALA A 165 -17.44 -15.46 -6.02
C ALA A 165 -16.11 -15.51 -6.78
N VAL A 166 -15.61 -14.37 -7.29
CA VAL A 166 -14.34 -14.34 -8.00
C VAL A 166 -13.19 -14.63 -7.03
N GLU A 167 -12.28 -15.49 -7.48
CA GLU A 167 -11.02 -15.77 -6.80
C GLU A 167 -9.86 -15.39 -7.73
N LEU A 168 -8.93 -14.59 -7.22
CA LEU A 168 -7.73 -14.16 -7.92
C LEU A 168 -6.51 -14.82 -7.27
N THR A 169 -5.64 -15.37 -8.10
CA THR A 169 -4.38 -15.94 -7.64
C THR A 169 -3.26 -15.43 -8.52
N SER A 170 -2.30 -14.70 -7.93
CA SER A 170 -1.14 -14.19 -8.64
C SER A 170 0.11 -14.98 -8.28
N THR A 171 0.82 -15.44 -9.30
CA THR A 171 2.11 -16.10 -9.18
C THR A 171 3.19 -15.23 -9.78
N VAL A 172 4.27 -14.98 -9.02
CA VAL A 172 5.42 -14.21 -9.47
C VAL A 172 6.60 -15.17 -9.62
N THR A 173 7.02 -15.39 -10.85
CA THR A 173 8.10 -16.32 -11.19
C THR A 173 9.38 -15.54 -11.51
N PRO A 174 10.47 -15.72 -10.73
CA PRO A 174 11.76 -15.12 -11.04
C PRO A 174 12.32 -15.65 -12.35
N LEU A 175 12.85 -14.73 -13.18
CA LEU A 175 13.51 -15.02 -14.45
C LEU A 175 14.96 -14.53 -14.41
N GLU A 176 15.75 -14.97 -15.38
CA GLU A 176 17.12 -14.50 -15.55
C GLU A 176 17.22 -12.98 -15.72
N ARG A 177 18.39 -12.43 -15.40
CA ARG A 177 18.71 -11.00 -15.49
C ARG A 177 17.80 -10.11 -14.65
N ASN A 178 17.52 -10.53 -13.43
CA ASN A 178 16.69 -9.79 -12.47
C ASN A 178 15.36 -9.34 -13.07
N ARG A 179 14.61 -10.28 -13.67
CA ARG A 179 13.26 -10.09 -14.20
C ARG A 179 12.27 -11.01 -13.50
N VAL A 180 10.98 -10.74 -13.68
CA VAL A 180 9.88 -11.59 -13.21
C VAL A 180 8.82 -11.73 -14.30
N SER A 181 8.17 -12.90 -14.34
CA SER A 181 6.87 -13.10 -14.96
C SER A 181 5.79 -13.03 -13.90
N ILE A 182 4.65 -12.45 -14.24
CA ILE A 182 3.48 -12.36 -13.37
C ILE A 182 2.34 -13.08 -14.07
N ASP A 183 1.85 -14.16 -13.47
CA ASP A 183 0.72 -14.93 -13.96
C ASP A 183 -0.46 -14.71 -13.02
N ILE A 184 -1.55 -14.12 -13.52
CA ILE A 184 -2.78 -13.84 -12.78
C ILE A 184 -3.85 -14.79 -13.26
N ASN A 185 -4.24 -15.73 -12.40
CA ASN A 185 -5.32 -16.66 -12.67
C ASN A 185 -6.61 -16.17 -12.02
N VAL A 186 -7.67 -16.12 -12.82
CA VAL A 186 -9.00 -15.64 -12.41
C VAL A 186 -9.97 -16.80 -12.45
N VAL A 187 -10.61 -17.09 -11.33
CA VAL A 187 -11.77 -17.98 -11.26
C VAL A 187 -12.99 -17.09 -11.00
N GLU A 188 -13.74 -16.76 -12.07
CA GLU A 188 -14.79 -15.73 -11.99
C GLU A 188 -16.00 -16.14 -11.13
N GLY A 189 -16.25 -17.42 -10.99
CA GLY A 189 -17.45 -17.93 -10.33
C GLY A 189 -18.74 -17.62 -11.13
N GLU A 190 -19.88 -17.94 -10.52
CA GLU A 190 -21.20 -17.64 -11.06
C GLU A 190 -21.56 -16.16 -10.82
N THR A 191 -22.40 -15.59 -11.69
CA THR A 191 -22.96 -14.26 -11.46
C THR A 191 -24.07 -14.35 -10.42
N ALA A 192 -24.07 -13.46 -9.42
CA ALA A 192 -25.12 -13.42 -8.41
C ALA A 192 -26.46 -13.04 -9.04
N LEU A 193 -27.49 -13.87 -8.81
CA LEU A 193 -28.84 -13.65 -9.30
C LEU A 193 -29.75 -13.17 -8.17
N ILE A 194 -30.65 -12.24 -8.51
CA ILE A 194 -31.65 -11.73 -7.61
C ILE A 194 -32.77 -12.77 -7.49
N LYS A 195 -32.94 -13.33 -6.31
CA LYS A 195 -34.04 -14.25 -6.03
C LYS A 195 -35.32 -13.53 -5.56
N LYS A 196 -35.15 -12.41 -4.86
CA LYS A 196 -36.26 -11.64 -4.30
C LYS A 196 -35.84 -10.20 -4.01
N VAL A 197 -36.72 -9.25 -4.30
CA VAL A 197 -36.67 -7.86 -3.84
C VAL A 197 -37.83 -7.65 -2.88
N ASN A 198 -37.61 -7.01 -1.74
CA ASN A 198 -38.66 -6.63 -0.79
C ASN A 198 -38.51 -5.13 -0.47
N ILE A 199 -39.63 -4.42 -0.52
CA ILE A 199 -39.73 -3.05 -0.02
C ILE A 199 -40.57 -3.11 1.26
N VAL A 200 -40.16 -2.38 2.30
CA VAL A 200 -40.84 -2.40 3.61
C VAL A 200 -41.06 -0.96 4.07
N GLY A 201 -42.27 -0.64 4.47
CA GLY A 201 -42.64 0.68 4.97
C GLY A 201 -43.21 1.62 3.91
N ASN A 202 -43.46 1.14 2.69
CA ASN A 202 -44.01 1.87 1.54
C ASN A 202 -45.55 2.00 1.62
N ASN A 203 -46.05 2.71 2.62
CA ASN A 203 -47.52 2.82 2.83
C ASN A 203 -48.25 3.67 1.78
N ALA A 204 -47.54 4.40 0.94
CA ALA A 204 -48.13 5.35 -0.04
C ALA A 204 -48.35 4.75 -1.42
N PHE A 205 -47.59 3.72 -1.81
CA PHE A 205 -47.62 3.06 -3.10
C PHE A 205 -47.44 1.56 -2.90
N ASP A 206 -48.00 0.76 -3.79
CA ASP A 206 -47.88 -0.69 -3.76
C ASP A 206 -46.46 -1.14 -4.19
N ASP A 207 -46.04 -2.31 -3.71
CA ASP A 207 -44.72 -2.87 -4.04
C ASP A 207 -44.52 -3.02 -5.56
N ASP A 208 -45.53 -3.49 -6.26
CA ASP A 208 -45.50 -3.72 -7.71
C ASP A 208 -45.25 -2.42 -8.48
N ASP A 209 -45.93 -1.32 -8.10
CA ASP A 209 -45.72 0.01 -8.71
C ASP A 209 -44.30 0.52 -8.54
N LEU A 210 -43.69 0.23 -7.39
CA LEU A 210 -42.33 0.67 -7.09
C LEU A 210 -41.26 -0.22 -7.76
N LEU A 211 -41.52 -1.53 -7.83
CA LEU A 211 -40.59 -2.50 -8.42
C LEU A 211 -40.58 -2.39 -9.95
N ASP A 212 -41.69 -1.96 -10.59
CA ASP A 212 -41.75 -1.71 -12.02
C ASP A 212 -40.82 -0.59 -12.50
N GLU A 213 -40.43 0.31 -11.59
CA GLU A 213 -39.46 1.40 -11.86
C GLU A 213 -37.98 0.96 -11.75
N PHE A 214 -37.74 -0.25 -11.24
CA PHE A 214 -36.38 -0.77 -11.03
C PHE A 214 -35.82 -1.42 -12.30
N GLU A 215 -34.52 -1.20 -12.54
CA GLU A 215 -33.76 -1.94 -13.55
C GLU A 215 -33.48 -3.39 -13.07
N LEU A 216 -33.32 -3.58 -11.76
CA LEU A 216 -33.09 -4.88 -11.15
C LEU A 216 -34.42 -5.57 -10.82
N SER A 217 -34.56 -6.82 -11.23
CA SER A 217 -35.76 -7.62 -10.92
C SER A 217 -35.41 -9.00 -10.36
N ALA A 218 -36.37 -9.64 -9.71
CA ALA A 218 -36.22 -11.02 -9.23
C ALA A 218 -36.24 -12.08 -10.37
N GLY A 219 -36.21 -11.63 -11.62
CA GLY A 219 -36.22 -12.47 -12.80
C GLY A 219 -37.61 -12.95 -13.22
N GLY A 220 -38.02 -12.54 -14.43
CA GLY A 220 -39.20 -13.05 -15.13
C GLY A 220 -38.80 -14.04 -16.21
N TRP A 221 -39.78 -14.47 -17.00
CA TRP A 221 -39.56 -15.41 -18.11
C TRP A 221 -38.67 -14.86 -19.24
N LEU A 222 -38.46 -13.56 -19.30
CA LEU A 222 -37.56 -12.87 -20.24
C LEU A 222 -36.19 -12.52 -19.65
N SER A 223 -35.95 -12.74 -18.36
CA SER A 223 -34.73 -12.31 -17.67
C SER A 223 -33.44 -12.92 -18.26
N TRP A 224 -33.54 -14.05 -18.94
CA TRP A 224 -32.44 -14.68 -19.66
C TRP A 224 -31.98 -13.87 -20.88
N PHE A 225 -32.84 -12.97 -21.40
CA PHE A 225 -32.48 -12.02 -22.45
C PHE A 225 -32.00 -10.67 -21.89
N THR A 226 -32.76 -10.14 -20.90
CA THR A 226 -32.55 -8.79 -20.37
C THR A 226 -31.43 -8.73 -19.33
N LYS A 227 -31.11 -9.89 -18.69
CA LYS A 227 -30.14 -9.99 -17.58
C LYS A 227 -30.46 -9.02 -16.42
N ASP A 228 -31.72 -8.64 -16.27
CA ASP A 228 -32.23 -7.76 -15.21
C ASP A 228 -32.20 -8.43 -13.82
N ASN A 229 -32.17 -9.76 -13.78
CA ASN A 229 -32.02 -10.55 -12.56
C ASN A 229 -30.56 -10.69 -12.09
N GLN A 230 -29.58 -10.13 -12.81
CA GLN A 230 -28.18 -10.18 -12.37
C GLN A 230 -27.91 -9.03 -11.39
N TYR A 231 -27.57 -9.38 -10.16
CA TYR A 231 -27.27 -8.39 -9.13
C TYR A 231 -26.00 -7.62 -9.48
N SER A 232 -26.11 -6.30 -9.45
CA SER A 232 -25.00 -5.37 -9.61
C SER A 232 -25.16 -4.20 -8.64
N ARG A 233 -24.11 -3.89 -7.88
CA ARG A 233 -24.14 -2.77 -6.94
C ARG A 233 -24.41 -1.41 -7.61
N PRO A 234 -23.81 -1.08 -8.77
CA PRO A 234 -24.14 0.15 -9.48
C PRO A 234 -25.61 0.25 -9.89
N LYS A 235 -26.20 -0.86 -10.40
CA LYS A 235 -27.63 -0.88 -10.76
C LYS A 235 -28.52 -0.66 -9.54
N LEU A 236 -28.23 -1.35 -8.41
CA LEU A 236 -28.96 -1.12 -7.17
C LEU A 236 -28.89 0.34 -6.72
N ALA A 237 -27.73 0.98 -6.84
CA ALA A 237 -27.60 2.40 -6.48
C ALA A 237 -28.46 3.31 -7.41
N GLY A 238 -28.56 2.97 -8.70
CA GLY A 238 -29.44 3.62 -9.66
C GLY A 238 -30.92 3.45 -9.27
N ASP A 239 -31.33 2.22 -8.95
CA ASP A 239 -32.71 1.91 -8.55
C ASP A 239 -33.13 2.65 -7.27
N LEU A 240 -32.22 2.75 -6.29
CA LEU A 240 -32.47 3.52 -5.07
C LEU A 240 -32.64 5.02 -5.34
N GLU A 241 -31.94 5.58 -6.31
CA GLU A 241 -32.12 6.97 -6.72
C GLU A 241 -33.42 7.16 -7.53
N THR A 242 -33.78 6.19 -8.39
CA THR A 242 -35.08 6.16 -9.09
C THR A 242 -36.22 6.12 -8.09
N LEU A 243 -36.15 5.26 -7.09
CA LEU A 243 -37.14 5.18 -6.01
C LEU A 243 -37.27 6.53 -5.27
N ARG A 244 -36.14 7.18 -4.95
CA ARG A 244 -36.16 8.51 -4.32
C ARG A 244 -36.84 9.53 -5.20
N SER A 245 -36.52 9.60 -6.49
CA SER A 245 -37.10 10.51 -7.44
C SER A 245 -38.61 10.28 -7.59
N TYR A 246 -39.04 9.02 -7.68
CA TYR A 246 -40.44 8.63 -7.77
C TYR A 246 -41.30 9.21 -6.65
N TYR A 247 -40.80 9.15 -5.39
CA TYR A 247 -41.48 9.73 -4.24
C TYR A 247 -41.45 11.26 -4.23
N LEU A 248 -40.29 11.88 -4.53
CA LEU A 248 -40.14 13.33 -4.56
C LEU A 248 -41.03 13.99 -5.61
N ASP A 249 -41.11 13.40 -6.83
CA ASP A 249 -41.93 13.92 -7.94
C ASP A 249 -43.42 13.87 -7.61
N ARG A 250 -43.83 12.98 -6.68
CA ARG A 250 -45.20 12.88 -6.20
C ARG A 250 -45.47 13.66 -4.91
N GLY A 251 -44.53 14.55 -4.52
CA GLY A 251 -44.67 15.48 -3.40
C GLY A 251 -44.23 14.95 -2.03
N TYR A 252 -43.67 13.78 -1.94
CA TYR A 252 -43.17 13.23 -0.67
C TYR A 252 -41.76 13.74 -0.33
N VAL A 253 -41.64 15.06 -0.10
CA VAL A 253 -40.37 15.76 0.11
C VAL A 253 -39.51 15.27 1.30
N ASN A 254 -40.14 14.59 2.25
CA ASN A 254 -39.46 14.01 3.42
C ASN A 254 -39.13 12.52 3.26
N PHE A 255 -39.28 11.98 2.04
CA PHE A 255 -38.95 10.59 1.77
C PHE A 255 -37.48 10.33 2.01
N LYS A 256 -37.19 9.23 2.70
CA LYS A 256 -35.84 8.72 2.88
C LYS A 256 -35.83 7.19 2.92
N ILE A 257 -34.80 6.62 2.41
CA ILE A 257 -34.50 5.20 2.54
C ILE A 257 -33.73 5.01 3.83
N GLU A 258 -34.32 4.34 4.81
CA GLU A 258 -33.71 4.12 6.13
C GLU A 258 -32.52 3.16 6.09
N SER A 259 -32.67 2.08 5.33
CA SER A 259 -31.62 1.07 5.18
C SER A 259 -31.80 0.25 3.90
N THR A 260 -30.70 -0.25 3.36
CA THR A 260 -30.69 -1.20 2.27
C THR A 260 -29.87 -2.41 2.69
N GLN A 261 -30.43 -3.59 2.60
CA GLN A 261 -29.74 -4.83 2.93
C GLN A 261 -29.70 -5.77 1.72
N VAL A 262 -28.50 -6.23 1.37
CA VAL A 262 -28.29 -7.24 0.33
C VAL A 262 -27.69 -8.47 0.99
N THR A 263 -28.29 -9.62 0.73
CA THR A 263 -27.78 -10.91 1.19
C THR A 263 -27.42 -11.73 -0.03
N ILE A 264 -26.15 -12.07 -0.19
CA ILE A 264 -25.67 -12.97 -1.24
C ILE A 264 -25.51 -14.34 -0.61
N THR A 265 -26.29 -15.30 -1.08
CA THR A 265 -26.19 -16.68 -0.63
C THR A 265 -25.12 -17.39 -1.45
N PRO A 266 -24.30 -18.27 -0.84
CA PRO A 266 -23.32 -19.08 -1.58
C PRO A 266 -23.98 -20.14 -2.47
N ASP A 267 -25.27 -20.29 -2.39
CA ASP A 267 -26.03 -21.24 -3.20
C ASP A 267 -26.12 -20.77 -4.65
N LYS A 268 -25.79 -21.64 -5.48
CA LYS A 268 -25.77 -21.57 -6.94
C LYS A 268 -27.15 -21.47 -7.58
#